data_ad73361f8fdcdbde40805863742aef60
#
_entry.id   ad73361f8fdcdbde40805863742aef60
#
_cell.length_a   1.000
_cell.length_b   1.000
_cell.length_c   1.000
_cell.angle_alpha   90.00
_cell.angle_beta   90.00
_cell.angle_gamma   90.00
#
_symmetry.space_group_name_H-M   'P 1'
#
loop_
_entity.id
_entity.type
_entity.pdbx_description
1 polymer ?
#
loop_
_entity_poly.entity_id
_entity_poly.type
_entity_poly.pdbx_seq_one_letter_code
_entity_poly.pdbx_strand_id
1 'polypeptide(L)'
;MLSCSDSRVPPEIIFDQGLGDLFTVRTAGQLIDSAVIASLEYAVKKLHVSLICVLGHEHCGAIEAAEQELDDLMHTITSEADGSLEAADAMDDLDEHIAAAESIILRQTGMSVWQAREAELDAHEDIERVHVAHIIETLVEQSPVIQQALAADKLMIVGARYQLDSGKVEVLSF
;
A
#
# COMPACT_ATOMS: atom_id res chain seq x y z
N MET A 1 -9.32 -7.77 7.18
CA MET A 1 -9.25 -6.86 6.02
C MET A 1 -8.37 -5.68 6.36
N LEU A 2 -7.41 -5.31 5.51
CA LEU A 2 -6.74 -4.01 5.49
C LEU A 2 -7.18 -3.31 4.21
N SER A 3 -7.77 -2.12 4.31
CA SER A 3 -8.34 -1.41 3.16
C SER A 3 -8.22 0.11 3.28
N CYS A 4 -8.55 0.82 2.19
CA CYS A 4 -8.56 2.27 2.21
C CYS A 4 -9.72 2.82 3.06
N SER A 5 -9.48 4.00 3.67
CA SER A 5 -10.52 4.78 4.36
C SER A 5 -11.52 5.45 3.42
N ASP A 6 -11.32 5.36 2.10
CA ASP A 6 -12.22 5.93 1.09
C ASP A 6 -13.65 5.40 1.29
N SER A 7 -14.63 6.30 1.36
CA SER A 7 -16.03 5.97 1.64
C SER A 7 -16.69 5.13 0.55
N ARG A 8 -16.12 5.10 -0.66
CA ARG A 8 -16.62 4.32 -1.81
C ARG A 8 -16.31 2.82 -1.68
N VAL A 9 -15.42 2.44 -0.74
CA VAL A 9 -14.88 1.07 -0.65
C VAL A 9 -15.05 0.45 0.76
N PRO A 10 -16.25 0.43 1.34
CA PRO A 10 -16.48 -0.24 2.62
C PRO A 10 -16.45 -1.76 2.42
N PRO A 11 -15.49 -2.50 3.04
CA PRO A 11 -15.34 -3.94 2.79
C PRO A 11 -16.58 -4.75 3.11
N GLU A 12 -17.34 -4.40 4.13
CA GLU A 12 -18.55 -5.09 4.53
C GLU A 12 -19.61 -5.09 3.42
N ILE A 13 -19.71 -3.97 2.69
CA ILE A 13 -20.64 -3.85 1.55
C ILE A 13 -20.10 -4.59 0.32
N ILE A 14 -18.79 -4.41 0.01
CA ILE A 14 -18.15 -5.04 -1.16
C ILE A 14 -18.27 -6.55 -1.12
N PHE A 15 -18.11 -7.15 0.08
CA PHE A 15 -18.11 -8.59 0.26
C PHE A 15 -19.46 -9.13 0.79
N ASP A 16 -20.51 -8.30 0.86
CA ASP A 16 -21.85 -8.66 1.37
C ASP A 16 -21.78 -9.34 2.74
N GLN A 17 -21.06 -8.70 3.68
CA GLN A 17 -20.82 -9.23 5.02
C GLN A 17 -21.60 -8.46 6.08
N GLY A 18 -22.05 -9.19 7.11
CA GLY A 18 -22.78 -8.64 8.23
C GLY A 18 -21.90 -8.15 9.39
N LEU A 19 -22.57 -7.73 10.46
CA LEU A 19 -21.89 -7.31 11.69
C LEU A 19 -21.16 -8.50 12.33
N GLY A 20 -19.86 -8.34 12.56
CA GLY A 20 -19.01 -9.35 13.19
C GLY A 20 -18.34 -10.33 12.23
N ASP A 21 -18.65 -10.30 10.94
CA ASP A 21 -18.08 -11.21 9.95
C ASP A 21 -16.66 -10.82 9.52
N LEU A 22 -16.37 -9.52 9.50
CA LEU A 22 -15.05 -9.01 9.15
C LEU A 22 -14.40 -8.27 10.33
N PHE A 23 -13.10 -8.46 10.49
CA PHE A 23 -12.24 -7.57 11.27
C PHE A 23 -11.56 -6.62 10.30
N THR A 24 -11.92 -5.33 10.35
CA THR A 24 -11.54 -4.35 9.34
C THR A 24 -10.63 -3.27 9.94
N VAL A 25 -9.48 -3.05 9.30
CA VAL A 25 -8.56 -1.94 9.56
C VAL A 25 -8.55 -1.07 8.30
N ARG A 26 -8.72 0.24 8.47
CA ARG A 26 -8.80 1.18 7.34
C ARG A 26 -7.94 2.41 7.58
N THR A 27 -7.07 2.69 6.61
CA THR A 27 -6.22 3.89 6.57
C THR A 27 -6.25 4.48 5.17
N ALA A 28 -5.83 5.73 4.99
CA ALA A 28 -5.68 6.30 3.66
C ALA A 28 -4.64 5.48 2.88
N GLY A 29 -4.99 4.94 1.70
CA GLY A 29 -4.06 4.14 0.89
C GLY A 29 -3.50 2.89 1.56
N GLN A 30 -4.21 2.26 2.50
CA GLN A 30 -3.78 1.07 3.25
C GLN A 30 -2.45 1.26 4.04
N LEU A 31 -2.08 2.51 4.35
CA LEU A 31 -0.83 2.82 5.04
C LEU A 31 -0.68 2.01 6.33
N ILE A 32 0.54 1.56 6.61
CA ILE A 32 0.89 0.73 7.76
C ILE A 32 1.59 1.59 8.83
N ASP A 33 1.07 1.51 10.04
CA ASP A 33 1.72 2.01 11.25
C ASP A 33 1.67 0.96 12.38
N SER A 34 2.20 1.32 13.52
CA SER A 34 2.21 0.42 14.69
C SER A 34 0.81 0.02 15.17
N ALA A 35 -0.21 0.87 15.00
CA ALA A 35 -1.58 0.57 15.39
C ALA A 35 -2.24 -0.39 14.39
N VAL A 36 -1.96 -0.23 13.09
CA VAL A 36 -2.39 -1.16 12.04
C VAL A 36 -1.80 -2.55 12.29
N ILE A 37 -0.47 -2.63 12.48
CA ILE A 37 0.21 -3.90 12.77
C ILE A 37 -0.37 -4.56 14.01
N ALA A 38 -0.47 -3.83 15.12
CA ALA A 38 -1.02 -4.35 16.39
C ALA A 38 -2.46 -4.87 16.21
N SER A 39 -3.28 -4.21 15.41
CA SER A 39 -4.66 -4.61 15.12
C SER A 39 -4.71 -5.91 14.33
N LEU A 40 -3.87 -6.03 13.30
CA LEU A 40 -3.81 -7.26 12.48
C LEU A 40 -3.20 -8.42 13.27
N GLU A 41 -2.17 -8.19 14.08
CA GLU A 41 -1.64 -9.20 15.00
C GLU A 41 -2.68 -9.67 16.03
N TYR A 42 -3.50 -8.76 16.55
CA TYR A 42 -4.61 -9.11 17.43
C TYR A 42 -5.61 -10.03 16.71
N ALA A 43 -5.97 -9.69 15.47
CA ALA A 43 -6.86 -10.53 14.67
C ALA A 43 -6.30 -11.95 14.47
N VAL A 44 -5.00 -12.06 14.17
CA VAL A 44 -4.33 -13.36 14.00
C VAL A 44 -4.25 -14.13 15.33
N LYS A 45 -3.75 -13.48 16.41
CA LYS A 45 -3.48 -14.15 17.69
C LYS A 45 -4.71 -14.43 18.53
N LYS A 46 -5.71 -13.54 18.50
CA LYS A 46 -6.86 -13.57 19.43
C LYS A 46 -8.16 -13.96 18.76
N LEU A 47 -8.37 -13.52 17.53
CA LEU A 47 -9.56 -13.86 16.76
C LEU A 47 -9.35 -15.10 15.87
N HIS A 48 -8.09 -15.56 15.77
CA HIS A 48 -7.72 -16.75 14.99
C HIS A 48 -8.14 -16.67 13.52
N VAL A 49 -8.05 -15.47 12.93
CA VAL A 49 -8.34 -15.32 11.50
C VAL A 49 -7.32 -16.11 10.69
N SER A 50 -7.77 -16.76 9.63
CA SER A 50 -6.93 -17.55 8.72
C SER A 50 -6.63 -16.84 7.41
N LEU A 51 -7.19 -15.64 7.20
CA LEU A 51 -7.00 -14.83 5.98
C LEU A 51 -6.84 -13.36 6.33
N ILE A 52 -5.78 -12.74 5.80
CA ILE A 52 -5.66 -11.30 5.67
C ILE A 52 -5.86 -10.97 4.19
N CYS A 53 -6.80 -10.07 3.89
CA CYS A 53 -6.94 -9.49 2.57
C CYS A 53 -6.52 -8.02 2.62
N VAL A 54 -5.56 -7.63 1.77
CA VAL A 54 -5.18 -6.25 1.51
C VAL A 54 -5.95 -5.80 0.27
N LEU A 55 -6.90 -4.89 0.46
CA LEU A 55 -7.81 -4.44 -0.58
C LEU A 55 -7.46 -3.04 -1.04
N GLY A 56 -6.83 -2.92 -2.22
CA GLY A 56 -6.71 -1.69 -2.99
C GLY A 56 -8.00 -1.36 -3.75
N HIS A 57 -8.03 -0.22 -4.43
CA HIS A 57 -9.19 0.17 -5.23
C HIS A 57 -8.82 1.18 -6.32
N GLU A 58 -9.65 1.26 -7.34
CA GLU A 58 -9.52 2.25 -8.42
C GLU A 58 -9.59 3.69 -7.91
N HIS A 59 -8.82 4.56 -8.54
CA HIS A 59 -8.78 6.00 -8.26
C HIS A 59 -8.58 6.30 -6.77
N CYS A 60 -7.54 5.69 -6.21
CA CYS A 60 -7.16 5.91 -4.82
C CYS A 60 -6.50 7.28 -4.64
N GLY A 61 -7.21 8.22 -4.02
CA GLY A 61 -6.71 9.57 -3.81
C GLY A 61 -5.41 9.66 -2.99
N ALA A 62 -5.08 8.64 -2.19
CA ALA A 62 -3.81 8.60 -1.47
C ALA A 62 -2.64 8.25 -2.41
N ILE A 63 -2.87 7.39 -3.41
CA ILE A 63 -1.87 7.08 -4.45
C ILE A 63 -1.70 8.29 -5.37
N GLU A 64 -2.80 8.91 -5.81
CA GLU A 64 -2.76 10.14 -6.62
C GLU A 64 -2.00 11.28 -5.90
N ALA A 65 -2.18 11.43 -4.59
CA ALA A 65 -1.43 12.39 -3.79
C ALA A 65 0.07 12.05 -3.75
N ALA A 66 0.41 10.77 -3.58
CA ALA A 66 1.81 10.34 -3.59
C ALA A 66 2.49 10.54 -4.95
N GLU A 67 1.76 10.34 -6.06
CA GLU A 67 2.26 10.63 -7.41
C GLU A 67 2.63 12.12 -7.55
N GLN A 68 1.73 13.01 -7.13
CA GLN A 68 1.96 14.46 -7.19
C GLN A 68 3.12 14.89 -6.29
N GLU A 69 3.16 14.41 -5.04
CA GLU A 69 4.21 14.74 -4.09
C GLU A 69 5.58 14.19 -4.54
N LEU A 70 5.61 13.03 -5.20
CA LEU A 70 6.83 12.49 -5.79
C LEU A 70 7.32 13.33 -6.97
N ASP A 71 6.42 13.80 -7.84
CA ASP A 71 6.75 14.68 -8.95
C ASP A 71 7.34 16.00 -8.44
N ASP A 72 6.75 16.59 -7.39
CA ASP A 72 7.24 17.81 -6.75
C ASP A 72 8.62 17.58 -6.11
N LEU A 73 8.84 16.46 -5.45
CA LEU A 73 10.14 16.09 -4.88
C LEU A 73 11.20 15.93 -5.97
N MET A 74 10.92 15.20 -7.03
CA MET A 74 11.84 15.00 -8.16
C MET A 74 12.17 16.32 -8.86
N HIS A 75 11.17 17.21 -9.04
CA HIS A 75 11.40 18.55 -9.58
C HIS A 75 12.30 19.38 -8.67
N THR A 76 12.13 19.30 -7.36
CA THR A 76 12.96 20.01 -6.38
C THR A 76 14.41 19.54 -6.46
N ILE A 77 14.64 18.22 -6.41
CA ILE A 77 15.97 17.61 -6.51
C ILE A 77 16.67 18.05 -7.81
N THR A 78 15.98 17.97 -8.95
CA THR A 78 16.57 18.32 -10.25
C THR A 78 16.81 19.82 -10.41
N SER A 79 15.99 20.68 -9.79
CA SER A 79 16.16 22.13 -9.86
C SER A 79 17.29 22.64 -8.97
N GLU A 80 17.54 22.01 -7.83
CA GLU A 80 18.64 22.36 -6.91
C GLU A 80 20.00 21.93 -7.45
N ALA A 81 20.07 20.86 -8.23
CA ALA A 81 21.31 20.30 -8.76
C ALA A 81 21.88 21.04 -9.99
N ASP A 82 21.27 22.14 -10.45
CA ASP A 82 21.73 23.06 -11.53
C ASP A 82 22.29 22.36 -12.79
N GLY A 83 21.76 21.21 -13.17
CA GLY A 83 22.12 20.48 -14.40
C GLY A 83 23.53 19.85 -14.39
N SER A 84 24.15 19.70 -13.23
CA SER A 84 25.45 19.05 -13.03
C SER A 84 25.33 17.51 -12.92
N LEU A 85 26.49 16.83 -12.86
CA LEU A 85 26.56 15.40 -12.54
C LEU A 85 25.90 15.07 -11.19
N GLU A 86 25.75 16.06 -10.29
CA GLU A 86 25.10 15.95 -8.98
C GLU A 86 23.59 15.66 -9.10
N ALA A 87 22.94 16.04 -10.22
CA ALA A 87 21.52 15.71 -10.44
C ALA A 87 21.29 14.20 -10.70
N ALA A 88 22.24 13.55 -11.38
CA ALA A 88 22.17 12.12 -11.61
C ALA A 88 22.42 11.35 -10.30
N ASP A 89 23.43 11.74 -9.52
CA ASP A 89 23.75 11.14 -8.22
C ASP A 89 22.59 11.33 -7.22
N ALA A 90 21.93 12.51 -7.22
CA ALA A 90 20.78 12.77 -6.35
C ALA A 90 19.51 11.97 -6.73
N MET A 91 19.40 11.55 -7.98
CA MET A 91 18.33 10.62 -8.39
C MET A 91 18.64 9.17 -8.02
N ASP A 92 19.91 8.79 -7.90
CA ASP A 92 20.31 7.47 -7.41
C ASP A 92 19.95 7.28 -5.93
N ASP A 93 19.83 8.37 -5.15
CA ASP A 93 19.47 8.38 -3.73
C ASP A 93 17.97 8.73 -3.50
N LEU A 94 17.10 8.60 -4.53
CA LEU A 94 15.70 9.02 -4.44
C LEU A 94 14.92 8.27 -3.35
N ASP A 95 15.26 7.01 -3.10
CA ASP A 95 14.67 6.21 -2.01
C ASP A 95 14.94 6.83 -0.62
N GLU A 96 16.15 7.37 -0.40
CA GLU A 96 16.49 8.09 0.83
C GLU A 96 15.69 9.40 0.95
N HIS A 97 15.52 10.13 -0.15
CA HIS A 97 14.69 11.34 -0.20
C HIS A 97 13.22 11.06 0.10
N ILE A 98 12.65 10.00 -0.47
CA ILE A 98 11.29 9.54 -0.18
C ILE A 98 11.17 9.17 1.30
N ALA A 99 12.12 8.41 1.84
CA ALA A 99 12.12 7.98 3.24
C ALA A 99 12.23 9.17 4.23
N ALA A 100 12.91 10.24 3.84
CA ALA A 100 13.09 11.46 4.63
C ALA A 100 11.97 12.49 4.47
N ALA A 101 11.02 12.30 3.54
CA ALA A 101 9.95 13.25 3.28
C ALA A 101 9.09 13.54 4.52
N GLU A 102 8.59 14.76 4.68
CA GLU A 102 7.69 15.12 5.79
C GLU A 102 6.33 14.43 5.66
N SER A 103 5.85 14.26 4.44
CA SER A 103 4.59 13.59 4.13
C SER A 103 4.66 12.09 4.46
N ILE A 104 3.75 11.62 5.31
CA ILE A 104 3.62 10.18 5.61
C ILE A 104 3.11 9.42 4.37
N ILE A 105 2.25 10.04 3.57
CA ILE A 105 1.75 9.45 2.32
C ILE A 105 2.90 9.20 1.37
N LEU A 106 3.74 10.21 1.12
CA LEU A 106 4.89 10.05 0.25
C LEU A 106 5.88 8.99 0.77
N ARG A 107 6.20 9.01 2.08
CA ARG A 107 7.12 8.01 2.67
C ARG A 107 6.65 6.58 2.49
N GLN A 108 5.36 6.30 2.58
CA GLN A 108 4.83 4.93 2.55
C GLN A 108 4.31 4.49 1.18
N THR A 109 3.94 5.44 0.31
CA THR A 109 3.37 5.14 -1.00
C THR A 109 4.32 5.51 -2.14
N GLY A 110 5.20 6.48 -1.93
CA GLY A 110 6.11 6.99 -2.96
C GLY A 110 6.99 5.92 -3.60
N MET A 111 7.50 4.97 -2.78
CA MET A 111 8.29 3.85 -3.30
C MET A 111 7.48 2.96 -4.25
N SER A 112 6.19 2.74 -3.97
CA SER A 112 5.32 1.97 -4.87
C SER A 112 5.13 2.67 -6.21
N VAL A 113 4.96 4.00 -6.18
CA VAL A 113 4.87 4.84 -7.39
C VAL A 113 6.16 4.80 -8.17
N TRP A 114 7.29 4.99 -7.48
CA TRP A 114 8.61 4.97 -8.11
C TRP A 114 8.92 3.62 -8.76
N GLN A 115 8.75 2.52 -8.05
CA GLN A 115 8.98 1.16 -8.56
C GLN A 115 8.10 0.83 -9.77
N ALA A 116 6.83 1.27 -9.77
CA ALA A 116 5.97 1.10 -10.91
C ALA A 116 6.52 1.85 -12.15
N ARG A 117 6.94 3.10 -11.99
CA ARG A 117 7.53 3.92 -13.07
C ARG A 117 8.85 3.33 -13.58
N GLU A 118 9.74 2.84 -12.72
CA GLU A 118 10.96 2.15 -13.14
C GLU A 118 10.69 0.88 -13.95
N ALA A 119 9.58 0.20 -13.66
CA ALA A 119 9.12 -0.97 -14.39
C ALA A 119 8.32 -0.63 -15.67
N GLU A 120 8.24 0.66 -16.06
CA GLU A 120 7.42 1.14 -17.20
C GLU A 120 5.92 0.82 -17.04
N LEU A 121 5.44 0.75 -15.78
CA LEU A 121 4.05 0.52 -15.40
C LEU A 121 3.39 1.86 -15.04
N ASP A 122 3.16 2.72 -16.03
CA ASP A 122 2.70 4.10 -15.82
C ASP A 122 1.17 4.20 -15.68
N ALA A 123 0.44 3.13 -15.97
CA ALA A 123 -1.01 3.13 -15.79
C ALA A 123 -1.37 3.18 -14.30
N HIS A 124 -2.26 4.08 -13.92
CA HIS A 124 -2.68 4.26 -12.53
C HIS A 124 -3.12 2.93 -11.87
N GLU A 125 -3.79 2.07 -12.63
CA GLU A 125 -4.19 0.74 -12.17
C GLU A 125 -3.00 -0.19 -11.84
N ASP A 126 -1.87 -0.03 -12.52
CA ASP A 126 -0.67 -0.82 -12.26
C ASP A 126 0.04 -0.34 -11.01
N ILE A 127 0.09 0.99 -10.80
CA ILE A 127 0.59 1.59 -9.55
C ILE A 127 -0.22 1.10 -8.35
N GLU A 128 -1.55 1.02 -8.48
CA GLU A 128 -2.43 0.48 -7.43
C GLU A 128 -2.11 -0.99 -7.11
N ARG A 129 -1.80 -1.83 -8.13
CA ARG A 129 -1.38 -3.22 -7.93
C ARG A 129 -0.03 -3.33 -7.25
N VAL A 130 0.96 -2.56 -7.71
CA VAL A 130 2.31 -2.49 -7.10
C VAL A 130 2.20 -2.05 -5.64
N HIS A 131 1.35 -1.07 -5.34
CA HIS A 131 1.16 -0.60 -3.98
C HIS A 131 0.57 -1.69 -3.07
N VAL A 132 -0.43 -2.45 -3.52
CA VAL A 132 -0.97 -3.59 -2.75
C VAL A 132 0.12 -4.62 -2.45
N ALA A 133 0.99 -4.93 -3.43
CA ALA A 133 2.12 -5.85 -3.22
C ALA A 133 3.08 -5.31 -2.16
N HIS A 134 3.48 -4.05 -2.27
CA HIS A 134 4.37 -3.38 -1.32
C HIS A 134 3.80 -3.36 0.12
N ILE A 135 2.49 -3.12 0.27
CA ILE A 135 1.82 -3.18 1.57
C ILE A 135 1.88 -4.60 2.17
N ILE A 136 1.72 -5.65 1.35
CA ILE A 136 1.83 -7.03 1.80
C ILE A 136 3.26 -7.34 2.26
N GLU A 137 4.28 -6.95 1.49
CA GLU A 137 5.68 -7.10 1.86
C GLU A 137 6.00 -6.41 3.17
N THR A 138 5.64 -5.13 3.29
CA THR A 138 5.83 -4.33 4.51
C THR A 138 5.16 -4.97 5.72
N LEU A 139 3.94 -5.48 5.57
CA LEU A 139 3.21 -6.14 6.64
C LEU A 139 3.92 -7.41 7.11
N VAL A 140 4.42 -8.21 6.18
CA VAL A 140 5.16 -9.44 6.49
C VAL A 140 6.50 -9.10 7.15
N GLU A 141 7.25 -8.14 6.63
CA GLU A 141 8.55 -7.73 7.18
C GLU A 141 8.45 -7.19 8.61
N GLN A 142 7.43 -6.38 8.89
CA GLN A 142 7.28 -5.70 10.17
C GLN A 142 6.59 -6.53 11.24
N SER A 143 5.94 -7.68 10.91
CA SER A 143 5.22 -8.48 11.89
C SER A 143 5.75 -9.92 12.00
N PRO A 144 6.59 -10.20 13.01
CA PRO A 144 7.00 -11.57 13.31
C PRO A 144 5.82 -12.53 13.58
N VAL A 145 4.69 -12.01 14.05
CA VAL A 145 3.48 -12.80 14.30
C VAL A 145 2.87 -13.30 13.02
N ILE A 146 2.74 -12.41 12.04
CA ILE A 146 2.21 -12.74 10.72
C ILE A 146 3.16 -13.70 10.01
N GLN A 147 4.48 -13.43 10.05
CA GLN A 147 5.49 -14.35 9.51
C GLN A 147 5.36 -15.78 10.07
N GLN A 148 5.25 -15.90 11.39
CA GLN A 148 5.11 -17.21 12.05
C GLN A 148 3.80 -17.92 11.68
N ALA A 149 2.71 -17.17 11.54
CA ALA A 149 1.42 -17.73 11.18
C ALA A 149 1.41 -18.23 9.72
N LEU A 150 2.05 -17.49 8.81
CA LEU A 150 2.27 -17.89 7.40
C LEU A 150 3.15 -19.15 7.32
N ALA A 151 4.30 -19.15 8.00
CA ALA A 151 5.23 -20.28 8.01
C ALA A 151 4.62 -21.57 8.62
N ALA A 152 3.58 -21.42 9.45
CA ALA A 152 2.86 -22.54 10.05
C ALA A 152 1.60 -22.97 9.27
N ASP A 153 1.39 -22.44 8.06
CA ASP A 153 0.19 -22.66 7.24
C ASP A 153 -1.14 -22.34 7.97
N LYS A 154 -1.11 -21.42 8.94
CA LYS A 154 -2.29 -20.99 9.71
C LYS A 154 -2.92 -19.70 9.20
N LEU A 155 -2.21 -19.00 8.35
CA LEU A 155 -2.60 -17.72 7.78
C LEU A 155 -2.29 -17.71 6.29
N MET A 156 -3.16 -17.09 5.51
CA MET A 156 -2.94 -16.71 4.11
C MET A 156 -3.07 -15.19 3.99
N ILE A 157 -2.28 -14.57 3.11
CA ILE A 157 -2.45 -13.19 2.72
C ILE A 157 -2.81 -13.14 1.24
N VAL A 158 -3.81 -12.33 0.92
CA VAL A 158 -4.27 -12.11 -0.45
C VAL A 158 -4.31 -10.61 -0.74
N GLY A 159 -3.71 -10.21 -1.85
CA GLY A 159 -3.91 -8.89 -2.43
C GLY A 159 -5.13 -8.88 -3.34
N ALA A 160 -5.91 -7.83 -3.27
CA ALA A 160 -7.05 -7.64 -4.14
C ALA A 160 -7.23 -6.15 -4.49
N ARG A 161 -7.90 -5.88 -5.60
CA ARG A 161 -8.23 -4.54 -6.08
C ARG A 161 -9.71 -4.45 -6.42
N TYR A 162 -10.41 -3.48 -5.85
CA TYR A 162 -11.81 -3.23 -6.13
C TYR A 162 -11.95 -2.24 -7.29
N GLN A 163 -12.71 -2.62 -8.29
CA GLN A 163 -13.01 -1.82 -9.47
C GLN A 163 -14.30 -1.03 -9.23
N LEU A 164 -14.20 0.28 -9.12
CA LEU A 164 -15.34 1.16 -8.83
C LEU A 164 -16.38 1.16 -9.93
N ASP A 165 -15.94 1.09 -11.20
CA ASP A 165 -16.82 1.15 -12.36
C ASP A 165 -17.63 -0.13 -12.55
N SER A 166 -17.04 -1.29 -12.24
CA SER A 166 -17.67 -2.60 -12.47
C SER A 166 -18.22 -3.25 -11.23
N GLY A 167 -17.83 -2.78 -10.03
CA GLY A 167 -18.15 -3.39 -8.75
C GLY A 167 -17.48 -4.75 -8.52
N LYS A 168 -16.42 -5.07 -9.26
CA LYS A 168 -15.71 -6.34 -9.16
C LYS A 168 -14.48 -6.24 -8.28
N VAL A 169 -14.17 -7.35 -7.60
CA VAL A 169 -12.91 -7.56 -6.89
C VAL A 169 -12.00 -8.42 -7.76
N GLU A 170 -10.87 -7.86 -8.14
CA GLU A 170 -9.79 -8.56 -8.82
C GLU A 170 -8.84 -9.12 -7.76
N VAL A 171 -8.58 -10.43 -7.77
CA VAL A 171 -7.54 -11.04 -6.94
C VAL A 171 -6.20 -10.89 -7.66
N LEU A 172 -5.21 -10.35 -6.96
CA LEU A 172 -3.90 -10.11 -7.52
C LEU A 172 -2.99 -11.32 -7.31
N SER A 173 -2.21 -11.66 -8.32
CA SER A 173 -1.19 -12.72 -8.29
C SER A 173 0.18 -12.05 -8.27
N PHE A 174 0.99 -12.35 -7.28
CA PHE A 174 2.36 -11.85 -7.13
C PHE A 174 3.36 -13.00 -7.21
#